data_650f4b0f22a905b881693e31e65e39a3
#
_entry.id   650f4b0f22a905b881693e31e65e39a3
#
_cell.length_a   1.000
_cell.length_b   1.000
_cell.length_c   1.000
_cell.angle_alpha   90.00
_cell.angle_beta   90.00
_cell.angle_gamma   90.00
#
_symmetry.space_group_name_H-M   'P 1'
#
loop_
_entity.id
_entity.type
_entity.pdbx_description
1 polymer ?
#
loop_
_entity_poly.entity_id
_entity_poly.type
_entity_poly.pdbx_seq_one_letter_code
_entity_poly.pdbx_strand_id
1 'polypeptide(L)'
;YVLISAKIKETEKIITSIQQKDFSLFPKKEQFDDLKNASVKLYYQSKEEHNQLYSYKNLYDTILNKLEIGLIILSKNKEEKNWQVFYCNPSFMNILKIPKYNNWSFYESKIPEFYNLIEKTSYQDSQDFLDVSIQESSKQSYSIRTSRITTQHNDFCVISLESIQKIIDKKEKLAWNNLMKVISHELLNTLTPVNSLVHNLEYITEQEELTKEDQDDIKDSLKIINSKSQQLLHFIDSYRQVAELPKPKKTHFNLKNCVENVLKIFNTEFKNKNIEIVLNLKDFHIKADEKMIERVLVNLITNSIFALENLHTQKKISIELQDFNNRTLIKVEDNGGGIDEKIANKIFLPFFTTRQNGSGIGLTLAKSIMEAHNGYLTYRKTENGSSFEGWLI
;
A
#
# COMPACT_ATOMS: atom_id res chain seq x y z
N TYR A 1 69.43 14.71 -32.44
CA TYR A 1 68.88 15.70 -31.51
C TYR A 1 67.48 16.18 -31.95
N VAL A 2 67.25 16.55 -33.20
CA VAL A 2 65.98 17.08 -33.72
C VAL A 2 64.83 16.05 -33.61
N LEU A 3 65.10 14.78 -33.95
CA LEU A 3 64.13 13.69 -33.86
C LEU A 3 63.70 13.37 -32.41
N ILE A 4 64.63 13.41 -31.47
CA ILE A 4 64.41 13.16 -30.04
C ILE A 4 63.55 14.32 -29.45
N SER A 5 63.89 15.56 -29.78
CA SER A 5 63.10 16.76 -29.36
C SER A 5 61.70 16.76 -29.90
N ALA A 6 61.44 16.33 -31.12
CA ALA A 6 60.16 16.22 -31.72
C ALA A 6 59.28 15.16 -31.02
N LYS A 7 59.87 13.99 -30.68
CA LYS A 7 59.16 12.91 -29.95
C LYS A 7 58.81 13.32 -28.52
N ILE A 8 59.71 14.00 -27.83
CA ILE A 8 59.42 14.53 -26.49
C ILE A 8 58.27 15.50 -26.53
N LYS A 9 58.25 16.44 -27.48
CA LYS A 9 57.16 17.40 -27.65
C LYS A 9 55.79 16.73 -27.95
N GLU A 10 55.78 15.67 -28.73
CA GLU A 10 54.56 14.93 -29.04
C GLU A 10 54.02 14.16 -27.83
N THR A 11 54.91 13.52 -27.06
CA THR A 11 54.55 12.87 -25.80
C THR A 11 54.04 13.88 -24.76
N GLU A 12 54.69 15.03 -24.67
CA GLU A 12 54.25 16.13 -23.81
C GLU A 12 52.84 16.66 -24.16
N LYS A 13 52.55 16.79 -25.46
CA LYS A 13 51.19 17.13 -25.92
C LYS A 13 50.13 16.10 -25.48
N ILE A 14 50.43 14.81 -25.58
CA ILE A 14 49.54 13.73 -25.14
C ILE A 14 49.27 13.83 -23.64
N ILE A 15 50.34 14.01 -22.84
CA ILE A 15 50.20 14.14 -21.37
C ILE A 15 49.40 15.39 -20.99
N THR A 16 49.67 16.52 -21.64
CA THR A 16 48.95 17.77 -21.40
C THR A 16 47.46 17.64 -21.75
N SER A 17 47.18 16.97 -22.86
CA SER A 17 45.78 16.68 -23.26
C SER A 17 45.03 15.83 -22.22
N ILE A 18 45.67 14.81 -21.63
CA ILE A 18 45.13 14.02 -20.54
C ILE A 18 44.85 14.89 -19.31
N GLN A 19 45.83 15.74 -18.92
CA GLN A 19 45.68 16.63 -17.76
C GLN A 19 44.53 17.64 -17.93
N GLN A 20 44.34 18.17 -19.14
CA GLN A 20 43.28 19.12 -19.47
C GLN A 20 41.97 18.44 -19.80
N LYS A 21 41.89 17.11 -19.79
CA LYS A 21 40.73 16.30 -20.23
C LYS A 21 40.26 16.65 -21.64
N ASP A 22 41.19 17.09 -22.50
CA ASP A 22 40.93 17.35 -23.90
C ASP A 22 41.31 16.10 -24.75
N PHE A 23 40.27 15.35 -25.14
CA PHE A 23 40.41 14.13 -25.92
C PHE A 23 40.15 14.33 -27.43
N SER A 24 40.41 15.52 -27.96
CA SER A 24 40.29 15.83 -29.38
C SER A 24 41.43 15.24 -30.22
N LEU A 25 42.57 14.88 -29.59
CA LEU A 25 43.67 14.26 -30.24
C LEU A 25 43.41 12.80 -30.63
N PHE A 26 44.10 12.32 -31.69
CA PHE A 26 44.07 10.93 -32.12
C PHE A 26 45.52 10.40 -32.20
N PRO A 27 46.22 10.20 -31.05
CA PRO A 27 47.58 9.76 -31.02
C PRO A 27 47.71 8.34 -31.54
N LYS A 28 48.73 8.10 -32.39
CA LYS A 28 49.03 6.79 -32.98
C LYS A 28 50.23 6.15 -32.28
N LYS A 29 50.18 4.81 -32.16
CA LYS A 29 51.35 4.02 -31.71
C LYS A 29 52.44 4.03 -32.77
N GLU A 30 53.69 4.01 -32.34
CA GLU A 30 54.86 3.87 -33.21
C GLU A 30 55.62 2.58 -32.90
N GLN A 31 56.23 1.97 -33.92
CA GLN A 31 57.18 0.86 -33.72
C GLN A 31 58.41 1.38 -32.99
N PHE A 32 58.85 0.70 -31.94
CA PHE A 32 60.03 0.98 -31.16
C PHE A 32 60.04 2.26 -30.30
N ASP A 33 58.88 2.74 -29.90
CA ASP A 33 58.80 3.87 -28.97
C ASP A 33 57.93 3.51 -27.76
N ASP A 34 58.52 2.87 -26.77
CA ASP A 34 57.82 2.36 -25.59
C ASP A 34 57.19 3.49 -24.74
N LEU A 35 57.87 4.63 -24.63
CA LEU A 35 57.35 5.78 -23.85
C LEU A 35 56.13 6.41 -24.52
N LYS A 36 56.21 6.62 -25.84
CA LYS A 36 55.07 7.13 -26.62
C LYS A 36 53.91 6.14 -26.57
N ASN A 37 54.14 4.85 -26.72
CA ASN A 37 53.13 3.82 -26.69
C ASN A 37 52.46 3.71 -25.33
N ALA A 38 53.20 3.88 -24.23
CA ALA A 38 52.66 3.95 -22.88
C ALA A 38 51.75 5.18 -22.70
N SER A 39 52.16 6.35 -23.18
CA SER A 39 51.39 7.59 -23.15
C SER A 39 50.09 7.47 -23.97
N VAL A 40 50.16 6.84 -25.16
CA VAL A 40 48.99 6.57 -26.01
C VAL A 40 48.02 5.63 -25.32
N LYS A 41 48.51 4.57 -24.67
CA LYS A 41 47.68 3.65 -23.90
C LYS A 41 46.96 4.38 -22.76
N LEU A 42 47.68 5.20 -21.99
CA LEU A 42 47.13 6.00 -20.90
C LEU A 42 46.07 6.99 -21.40
N TYR A 43 46.32 7.62 -22.56
CA TYR A 43 45.34 8.53 -23.19
C TYR A 43 44.03 7.82 -23.51
N TYR A 44 44.05 6.67 -24.17
CA TYR A 44 42.83 5.95 -24.53
C TYR A 44 42.10 5.40 -23.31
N GLN A 45 42.85 4.93 -22.30
CA GLN A 45 42.25 4.51 -21.04
C GLN A 45 41.55 5.69 -20.33
N SER A 46 42.20 6.83 -20.18
CA SER A 46 41.63 8.03 -19.56
C SER A 46 40.45 8.58 -20.36
N LYS A 47 40.48 8.51 -21.69
CA LYS A 47 39.37 8.87 -22.57
C LYS A 47 38.16 7.97 -22.34
N GLU A 48 38.39 6.65 -22.22
CA GLU A 48 37.31 5.69 -21.97
C GLU A 48 36.67 5.91 -20.60
N GLU A 49 37.46 6.10 -19.54
CA GLU A 49 37.00 6.43 -18.20
C GLU A 49 36.20 7.73 -18.20
N HIS A 50 36.67 8.76 -18.89
CA HIS A 50 35.94 10.02 -19.03
C HIS A 50 34.61 9.85 -19.74
N ASN A 51 34.56 9.09 -20.83
CA ASN A 51 33.32 8.82 -21.57
C ASN A 51 32.33 8.01 -20.74
N GLN A 52 32.79 7.04 -19.95
CA GLN A 52 31.97 6.28 -19.04
C GLN A 52 31.38 7.19 -17.94
N LEU A 53 32.17 8.03 -17.30
CA LEU A 53 31.72 8.99 -16.31
C LEU A 53 30.69 9.96 -16.90
N TYR A 54 30.93 10.45 -18.13
CA TYR A 54 29.98 11.34 -18.81
C TYR A 54 28.64 10.62 -19.12
N SER A 55 28.73 9.37 -19.56
CA SER A 55 27.55 8.55 -19.83
C SER A 55 26.74 8.29 -18.55
N TYR A 56 27.40 7.97 -17.43
CA TYR A 56 26.73 7.81 -16.14
C TYR A 56 26.08 9.11 -15.65
N LYS A 57 26.78 10.23 -15.79
CA LYS A 57 26.22 11.54 -15.44
C LYS A 57 24.93 11.82 -16.22
N ASN A 58 24.95 11.64 -17.54
CA ASN A 58 23.77 11.84 -18.37
C ASN A 58 22.63 10.88 -18.01
N LEU A 59 22.96 9.62 -17.68
CA LEU A 59 21.98 8.65 -17.22
C LEU A 59 21.31 9.09 -15.90
N TYR A 60 22.12 9.48 -14.92
CA TYR A 60 21.59 9.96 -13.61
C TYR A 60 20.75 11.22 -13.78
N ASP A 61 21.21 12.19 -14.56
CA ASP A 61 20.46 13.42 -14.84
C ASP A 61 19.11 13.09 -15.51
N THR A 62 19.11 12.15 -16.45
CA THR A 62 17.88 11.72 -17.12
C THR A 62 16.92 11.02 -16.16
N ILE A 63 17.43 10.11 -15.32
CA ILE A 63 16.62 9.40 -14.33
C ILE A 63 16.02 10.39 -13.33
N LEU A 64 16.85 11.25 -12.73
CA LEU A 64 16.42 12.21 -11.71
C LEU A 64 15.39 13.20 -12.26
N ASN A 65 15.54 13.64 -13.52
CA ASN A 65 14.60 14.56 -14.15
C ASN A 65 13.26 13.91 -14.55
N LYS A 66 13.23 12.59 -14.76
CA LYS A 66 12.01 11.85 -15.08
C LYS A 66 11.24 11.38 -13.84
N LEU A 67 11.83 11.48 -12.64
CA LEU A 67 11.12 11.13 -11.41
C LEU A 67 9.92 12.08 -11.21
N GLU A 68 8.75 11.52 -10.92
CA GLU A 68 7.55 12.29 -10.55
C GLU A 68 7.62 12.83 -9.12
N ILE A 69 8.55 12.34 -8.32
CA ILE A 69 8.82 12.80 -6.96
C ILE A 69 9.64 14.08 -7.04
N GLY A 70 9.24 15.10 -6.31
CA GLY A 70 10.02 16.33 -6.14
C GLY A 70 11.33 16.02 -5.40
N LEU A 71 12.47 16.33 -5.99
CA LEU A 71 13.79 16.09 -5.40
C LEU A 71 14.60 17.36 -5.37
N ILE A 72 15.11 17.71 -4.19
CA ILE A 72 16.12 18.74 -3.99
C ILE A 72 17.27 18.18 -3.17
N ILE A 73 18.50 18.47 -3.59
CA ILE A 73 19.70 18.06 -2.88
C ILE A 73 20.42 19.34 -2.46
N LEU A 74 20.64 19.48 -1.17
CA LEU A 74 21.43 20.54 -0.59
C LEU A 74 22.85 20.04 -0.36
N SER A 75 23.83 20.90 -0.54
CA SER A 75 25.23 20.64 -0.21
C SER A 75 25.78 21.71 0.71
N LYS A 76 26.66 21.31 1.60
CA LYS A 76 27.37 22.18 2.51
C LYS A 76 28.83 21.73 2.60
N ASN A 77 29.77 22.60 2.28
CA ASN A 77 31.18 22.36 2.55
C ASN A 77 31.40 22.39 4.08
N LYS A 78 32.27 21.49 4.59
CA LYS A 78 32.57 21.43 6.03
C LYS A 78 33.15 22.73 6.59
N GLU A 79 33.76 23.53 5.74
CA GLU A 79 34.31 24.86 6.09
C GLU A 79 33.26 25.99 6.01
N GLU A 80 32.13 25.77 5.36
CA GLU A 80 31.06 26.76 5.18
C GLU A 80 29.91 26.55 6.18
N LYS A 81 29.21 27.64 6.54
CA LYS A 81 28.08 27.56 7.47
C LYS A 81 26.75 27.36 6.75
N ASN A 82 26.62 27.72 5.48
CA ASN A 82 25.37 27.81 4.77
C ASN A 82 25.19 26.65 3.78
N TRP A 83 23.96 26.16 3.72
CA TRP A 83 23.55 25.17 2.73
C TRP A 83 23.33 25.85 1.38
N GLN A 84 23.75 25.19 0.30
CA GLN A 84 23.53 25.59 -1.09
C GLN A 84 22.74 24.51 -1.82
N VAL A 85 21.97 24.90 -2.84
CA VAL A 85 21.23 23.94 -3.66
C VAL A 85 22.17 23.33 -4.68
N PHE A 86 22.52 22.06 -4.47
CA PHE A 86 23.35 21.30 -5.39
C PHE A 86 22.55 20.85 -6.62
N TYR A 87 21.34 20.28 -6.38
CA TYR A 87 20.48 19.77 -7.44
C TYR A 87 19.02 20.00 -7.09
N CYS A 88 18.20 20.20 -8.13
CA CYS A 88 16.75 20.30 -8.00
C CYS A 88 16.12 19.82 -9.30
N ASN A 89 15.20 18.84 -9.22
CA ASN A 89 14.53 18.32 -10.40
C ASN A 89 13.29 19.14 -10.80
N PRO A 90 12.79 19.00 -12.05
CA PRO A 90 11.60 19.71 -12.51
C PRO A 90 10.35 19.42 -11.68
N SER A 91 10.19 18.20 -11.18
CA SER A 91 9.05 17.81 -10.37
C SER A 91 8.96 18.60 -9.05
N PHE A 92 10.10 18.87 -8.40
CA PHE A 92 10.13 19.70 -7.19
C PHE A 92 9.61 21.12 -7.47
N MET A 93 10.10 21.73 -8.55
CA MET A 93 9.67 23.07 -8.97
C MET A 93 8.18 23.12 -9.31
N ASN A 94 7.69 22.09 -10.02
CA ASN A 94 6.27 21.99 -10.41
C ASN A 94 5.34 21.79 -9.22
N ILE A 95 5.75 20.95 -8.26
CA ILE A 95 4.98 20.68 -7.03
C ILE A 95 4.81 21.94 -6.21
N LEU A 96 5.89 22.66 -5.97
CA LEU A 96 5.89 23.86 -5.12
C LEU A 96 5.58 25.16 -5.89
N LYS A 97 5.45 25.07 -7.23
CA LYS A 97 5.20 26.19 -8.15
C LYS A 97 6.20 27.33 -7.98
N ILE A 98 7.47 27.00 -7.81
CA ILE A 98 8.57 27.94 -7.64
C ILE A 98 9.67 27.66 -8.66
N PRO A 99 10.43 28.69 -9.09
CA PRO A 99 11.64 28.48 -9.90
C PRO A 99 12.77 27.89 -9.05
N LYS A 100 13.78 27.39 -9.74
CA LYS A 100 15.02 26.93 -9.08
C LYS A 100 15.81 28.11 -8.54
N TYR A 101 16.17 28.08 -7.26
CA TYR A 101 17.10 28.99 -6.63
C TYR A 101 18.39 28.24 -6.28
N ASN A 102 19.56 28.87 -6.44
CA ASN A 102 20.83 28.25 -6.11
C ASN A 102 21.16 28.35 -4.61
N ASN A 103 20.64 29.37 -3.94
CA ASN A 103 20.86 29.58 -2.51
C ASN A 103 19.65 29.07 -1.72
N TRP A 104 19.90 28.20 -0.74
CA TRP A 104 18.87 27.63 0.11
C TRP A 104 18.09 28.69 0.91
N SER A 105 18.73 29.75 1.37
CA SER A 105 18.06 30.79 2.14
C SER A 105 16.92 31.52 1.41
N PHE A 106 16.89 31.50 0.05
CA PHE A 106 15.78 32.08 -0.70
C PHE A 106 14.47 31.30 -0.55
N TYR A 107 14.55 30.01 -0.18
CA TYR A 107 13.35 29.19 0.05
C TYR A 107 12.62 29.60 1.33
N GLU A 108 13.30 30.20 2.32
CA GLU A 108 12.68 30.76 3.53
C GLU A 108 11.58 31.78 3.19
N SER A 109 11.87 32.70 2.27
CA SER A 109 10.94 33.76 1.88
C SER A 109 9.80 33.26 0.96
N LYS A 110 10.00 32.19 0.24
CA LYS A 110 9.05 31.67 -0.77
C LYS A 110 8.18 30.56 -0.23
N ILE A 111 8.71 29.70 0.62
CA ILE A 111 8.03 28.53 1.18
C ILE A 111 8.47 28.36 2.64
N PRO A 112 8.07 29.29 3.53
CA PRO A 112 8.53 29.29 4.92
C PRO A 112 8.18 28.00 5.67
N GLU A 113 7.01 27.40 5.39
CA GLU A 113 6.58 26.16 6.03
C GLU A 113 7.52 24.99 5.71
N PHE A 114 7.90 24.85 4.44
CA PHE A 114 8.84 23.81 4.01
C PHE A 114 10.25 24.07 4.55
N TYR A 115 10.74 25.32 4.44
CA TYR A 115 12.05 25.70 4.94
C TYR A 115 12.18 25.43 6.45
N ASN A 116 11.22 25.90 7.25
CA ASN A 116 11.21 25.71 8.70
C ASN A 116 11.10 24.23 9.09
N LEU A 117 10.39 23.43 8.32
CA LEU A 117 10.30 21.99 8.57
C LEU A 117 11.68 21.33 8.43
N ILE A 118 12.42 21.65 7.35
CA ILE A 118 13.75 21.10 7.11
C ILE A 118 14.77 21.58 8.16
N GLU A 119 14.72 22.86 8.54
CA GLU A 119 15.55 23.41 9.63
C GLU A 119 15.32 22.69 10.96
N LYS A 120 14.05 22.38 11.30
CA LYS A 120 13.71 21.63 12.52
C LYS A 120 14.30 20.23 12.54
N THR A 121 14.42 19.57 11.40
CA THR A 121 15.06 18.24 11.32
C THR A 121 16.57 18.31 11.50
N SER A 122 17.16 19.51 11.56
CA SER A 122 18.61 19.73 11.57
C SER A 122 19.31 18.99 10.41
N TYR A 123 18.60 18.84 9.28
CA TYR A 123 19.10 18.16 8.07
C TYR A 123 19.50 16.70 8.31
N GLN A 124 18.89 16.04 9.29
CA GLN A 124 19.07 14.62 9.59
C GLN A 124 18.01 13.78 8.87
N ASP A 125 18.19 12.47 8.94
CA ASP A 125 17.21 11.53 8.40
C ASP A 125 15.88 11.69 9.15
N SER A 126 14.83 12.04 8.42
CA SER A 126 13.48 12.17 8.97
C SER A 126 12.41 11.86 7.92
N GLN A 127 11.20 11.63 8.41
CA GLN A 127 10.00 11.55 7.59
C GLN A 127 8.91 12.38 8.25
N ASP A 128 8.43 13.38 7.52
CA ASP A 128 7.44 14.34 7.97
C ASP A 128 6.36 14.58 6.92
N PHE A 129 5.33 15.32 7.29
CA PHE A 129 4.25 15.71 6.39
C PHE A 129 4.17 17.22 6.31
N LEU A 130 3.91 17.72 5.10
CA LEU A 130 3.74 19.15 4.84
C LEU A 130 2.42 19.39 4.12
N ASP A 131 1.62 20.28 4.68
CA ASP A 131 0.44 20.80 4.02
C ASP A 131 0.80 22.11 3.34
N VAL A 132 0.81 22.12 2.01
CA VAL A 132 1.09 23.33 1.20
C VAL A 132 -0.22 23.87 0.68
N SER A 133 -0.50 25.14 1.01
CA SER A 133 -1.61 25.89 0.41
C SER A 133 -1.15 26.48 -0.93
N ILE A 134 -1.53 25.83 -2.03
CA ILE A 134 -1.22 26.31 -3.38
C ILE A 134 -2.40 27.14 -3.86
N GLN A 135 -2.26 28.49 -3.84
CA GLN A 135 -3.27 29.45 -4.33
C GLN A 135 -4.71 29.12 -3.87
N GLU A 136 -5.23 29.89 -2.94
CA GLU A 136 -6.63 30.08 -2.45
C GLU A 136 -7.65 28.91 -2.48
N SER A 137 -7.38 27.76 -3.11
CA SER A 137 -8.45 26.77 -3.37
C SER A 137 -8.20 25.32 -2.95
N SER A 138 -6.99 24.88 -2.61
CA SER A 138 -6.80 23.52 -2.07
C SER A 138 -5.50 23.33 -1.28
N LYS A 139 -5.62 22.88 -0.04
CA LYS A 139 -4.48 22.33 0.72
C LYS A 139 -4.11 20.98 0.10
N GLN A 140 -2.85 20.83 -0.26
CA GLN A 140 -2.31 19.53 -0.70
C GLN A 140 -1.28 19.05 0.32
N SER A 141 -1.44 17.79 0.73
CA SER A 141 -0.54 17.17 1.68
C SER A 141 0.57 16.39 0.96
N TYR A 142 1.79 16.60 1.39
CA TYR A 142 2.99 15.95 0.87
C TYR A 142 3.72 15.20 1.97
N SER A 143 4.23 14.02 1.66
CA SER A 143 5.20 13.32 2.48
C SER A 143 6.59 13.84 2.12
N ILE A 144 7.34 14.29 3.11
CA ILE A 144 8.72 14.76 2.99
C ILE A 144 9.61 13.72 3.66
N ARG A 145 10.66 13.32 2.96
CA ARG A 145 11.71 12.51 3.55
C ARG A 145 13.04 13.20 3.34
N THR A 146 13.80 13.35 4.42
CA THR A 146 15.17 13.85 4.39
C THR A 146 16.14 12.71 4.61
N SER A 147 17.29 12.74 3.95
CA SER A 147 18.38 11.81 4.16
C SER A 147 19.72 12.52 4.07
N ARG A 148 20.60 12.30 5.06
CA ARG A 148 21.92 12.93 5.13
C ARG A 148 23.00 11.99 4.61
N ILE A 149 23.86 12.51 3.74
CA ILE A 149 25.04 11.82 3.20
C ILE A 149 26.27 12.67 3.48
N THR A 150 27.23 12.12 4.20
CA THR A 150 28.47 12.81 4.53
C THR A 150 29.62 12.23 3.72
N THR A 151 30.35 13.09 3.01
CA THR A 151 31.59 12.76 2.29
C THR A 151 32.81 13.37 2.97
N GLN A 152 33.99 13.14 2.42
CA GLN A 152 35.23 13.71 2.99
C GLN A 152 35.22 15.25 3.04
N HIS A 153 34.65 15.91 2.03
CA HIS A 153 34.68 17.36 1.88
C HIS A 153 33.31 18.03 2.10
N ASN A 154 32.22 17.37 1.78
CA ASN A 154 30.89 17.94 1.78
C ASN A 154 29.89 17.08 2.54
N ASP A 155 28.92 17.74 3.17
CA ASP A 155 27.68 17.14 3.63
C ASP A 155 26.59 17.41 2.59
N PHE A 156 25.78 16.40 2.34
CA PHE A 156 24.61 16.49 1.46
C PHE A 156 23.34 16.17 2.26
N CYS A 157 22.28 16.91 1.98
CA CYS A 157 20.95 16.57 2.45
C CYS A 157 20.04 16.35 1.23
N VAL A 158 19.57 15.12 1.07
CA VAL A 158 18.65 14.73 0.01
C VAL A 158 17.24 14.87 0.56
N ILE A 159 16.40 15.69 -0.07
CA ILE A 159 15.02 15.93 0.34
C ILE A 159 14.11 15.48 -0.80
N SER A 160 13.25 14.52 -0.51
CA SER A 160 12.21 14.05 -1.44
C SER A 160 10.84 14.52 -0.99
N LEU A 161 10.01 14.92 -1.96
CA LEU A 161 8.66 15.43 -1.77
C LEU A 161 7.69 14.61 -2.61
N GLU A 162 6.78 13.87 -1.99
CA GLU A 162 5.82 13.02 -2.66
C GLU A 162 4.38 13.40 -2.30
N SER A 163 3.51 13.55 -3.31
CA SER A 163 2.10 13.89 -3.07
C SER A 163 1.37 12.71 -2.43
N ILE A 164 0.81 12.93 -1.24
CA ILE A 164 -0.01 11.92 -0.54
C ILE A 164 -1.28 11.66 -1.34
N GLN A 165 -1.86 12.67 -1.97
CA GLN A 165 -3.06 12.52 -2.78
C GLN A 165 -2.83 11.55 -3.94
N LYS A 166 -1.71 11.65 -4.65
CA LYS A 166 -1.37 10.68 -5.72
C LYS A 166 -1.26 9.25 -5.21
N ILE A 167 -0.73 9.05 -3.99
CA ILE A 167 -0.64 7.72 -3.38
C ILE A 167 -2.03 7.19 -3.03
N ILE A 168 -2.87 8.04 -2.45
CA ILE A 168 -4.25 7.72 -2.12
C ILE A 168 -5.03 7.37 -3.39
N ASP A 169 -5.02 8.24 -4.41
CA ASP A 169 -5.71 8.03 -5.68
C ASP A 169 -5.28 6.72 -6.35
N LYS A 170 -3.98 6.40 -6.31
CA LYS A 170 -3.46 5.15 -6.84
C LYS A 170 -3.96 3.93 -6.06
N LYS A 171 -4.00 4.02 -4.73
CA LYS A 171 -4.54 2.95 -3.88
C LYS A 171 -6.05 2.78 -4.07
N GLU A 172 -6.80 3.89 -4.15
CA GLU A 172 -8.23 3.88 -4.43
C GLU A 172 -8.53 3.26 -5.80
N LYS A 173 -7.79 3.66 -6.84
CA LYS A 173 -7.95 3.09 -8.19
C LYS A 173 -7.65 1.59 -8.23
N LEU A 174 -6.62 1.13 -7.53
CA LEU A 174 -6.31 -0.30 -7.41
C LEU A 174 -7.41 -1.06 -6.65
N ALA A 175 -7.90 -0.50 -5.54
CA ALA A 175 -9.00 -1.08 -4.79
C ALA A 175 -10.29 -1.14 -5.63
N TRP A 176 -10.61 -0.07 -6.36
CA TRP A 176 -11.73 -0.01 -7.28
C TRP A 176 -11.63 -1.05 -8.41
N ASN A 177 -10.47 -1.16 -9.06
CA ASN A 177 -10.27 -2.15 -10.12
C ASN A 177 -10.42 -3.59 -9.61
N ASN A 178 -9.90 -3.90 -8.42
CA ASN A 178 -10.06 -5.19 -7.79
C ASN A 178 -11.54 -5.47 -7.47
N LEU A 179 -12.24 -4.49 -6.96
CA LEU A 179 -13.66 -4.56 -6.66
C LEU A 179 -14.49 -4.83 -7.93
N MET A 180 -14.26 -4.06 -9.00
CA MET A 180 -14.94 -4.25 -10.29
C MET A 180 -14.71 -5.63 -10.87
N LYS A 181 -13.50 -6.16 -10.75
CA LYS A 181 -13.17 -7.53 -11.18
C LYS A 181 -13.98 -8.58 -10.43
N VAL A 182 -14.12 -8.44 -9.10
CA VAL A 182 -14.90 -9.38 -8.29
C VAL A 182 -16.40 -9.27 -8.61
N ILE A 183 -16.92 -8.04 -8.70
CA ILE A 183 -18.33 -7.80 -9.05
C ILE A 183 -18.65 -8.43 -10.42
N SER A 184 -17.82 -8.17 -11.43
CA SER A 184 -18.03 -8.73 -12.78
C SER A 184 -18.00 -10.25 -12.77
N HIS A 185 -17.09 -10.84 -12.02
CA HIS A 185 -16.98 -12.30 -11.91
C HIS A 185 -18.22 -12.92 -11.24
N GLU A 186 -18.69 -12.35 -10.13
CA GLU A 186 -19.88 -12.84 -9.41
C GLU A 186 -21.18 -12.64 -10.21
N LEU A 187 -21.31 -11.49 -10.91
CA LEU A 187 -22.43 -11.25 -11.81
C LEU A 187 -22.46 -12.28 -12.95
N LEU A 188 -21.34 -12.54 -13.61
CA LEU A 188 -21.25 -13.52 -14.70
C LEU A 188 -21.53 -14.92 -14.20
N ASN A 189 -20.99 -15.32 -13.04
CA ASN A 189 -21.22 -16.65 -12.45
C ASN A 189 -22.68 -16.89 -12.07
N THR A 190 -23.42 -15.82 -11.78
CA THR A 190 -24.84 -15.92 -11.39
C THR A 190 -25.77 -15.80 -12.59
N LEU A 191 -25.52 -14.83 -13.49
CA LEU A 191 -26.40 -14.53 -14.61
C LEU A 191 -26.25 -15.54 -15.78
N THR A 192 -25.05 -16.06 -16.02
CA THR A 192 -24.85 -17.03 -17.12
C THR A 192 -25.68 -18.30 -16.94
N PRO A 193 -25.68 -18.99 -15.78
CA PRO A 193 -26.55 -20.15 -15.56
C PRO A 193 -28.05 -19.78 -15.62
N VAL A 194 -28.44 -18.61 -15.07
CA VAL A 194 -29.84 -18.15 -15.12
C VAL A 194 -30.30 -18.01 -16.57
N ASN A 195 -29.49 -17.32 -17.40
CA ASN A 195 -29.82 -17.13 -18.81
C ASN A 195 -29.92 -18.44 -19.58
N SER A 196 -29.02 -19.41 -19.31
CA SER A 196 -29.01 -20.72 -19.91
C SER A 196 -30.29 -21.53 -19.54
N LEU A 197 -30.73 -21.44 -18.25
CA LEU A 197 -31.94 -22.10 -17.79
C LEU A 197 -33.18 -21.42 -18.38
N VAL A 198 -33.20 -20.12 -18.53
CA VAL A 198 -34.33 -19.40 -19.18
C VAL A 198 -34.49 -19.86 -20.62
N HIS A 199 -33.41 -19.95 -21.41
CA HIS A 199 -33.47 -20.47 -22.79
C HIS A 199 -33.93 -21.90 -22.86
N ASN A 200 -33.53 -22.74 -21.91
CA ASN A 200 -34.02 -24.14 -21.85
C ASN A 200 -35.53 -24.15 -21.55
N LEU A 201 -36.01 -23.34 -20.63
CA LEU A 201 -37.43 -23.21 -20.32
C LEU A 201 -38.25 -22.70 -21.52
N GLU A 202 -37.75 -21.72 -22.27
CA GLU A 202 -38.34 -21.22 -23.51
C GLU A 202 -38.52 -22.40 -24.51
N TYR A 203 -37.46 -23.17 -24.73
CA TYR A 203 -37.49 -24.32 -25.62
C TYR A 203 -38.53 -25.41 -25.19
N ILE A 204 -38.58 -25.72 -23.89
CA ILE A 204 -39.54 -26.72 -23.36
C ILE A 204 -40.99 -26.21 -23.52
N THR A 205 -41.24 -24.94 -23.30
CA THR A 205 -42.60 -24.35 -23.36
C THR A 205 -43.12 -24.12 -24.79
N GLU A 206 -42.27 -24.19 -25.81
CA GLU A 206 -42.64 -24.12 -27.22
C GLU A 206 -43.12 -25.46 -27.77
N GLN A 207 -43.02 -26.57 -27.01
CA GLN A 207 -43.51 -27.89 -27.43
C GLN A 207 -45.03 -27.97 -27.34
N GLU A 208 -45.67 -28.65 -28.29
CA GLU A 208 -47.11 -28.77 -28.34
C GLU A 208 -47.71 -29.59 -27.17
N GLU A 209 -46.94 -30.57 -26.65
CA GLU A 209 -47.35 -31.38 -25.50
C GLU A 209 -46.19 -31.45 -24.47
N LEU A 210 -46.47 -31.17 -23.20
CA LEU A 210 -45.53 -31.27 -22.10
C LEU A 210 -45.62 -32.66 -21.44
N THR A 211 -44.51 -33.34 -21.36
CA THR A 211 -44.39 -34.62 -20.62
C THR A 211 -44.28 -34.37 -19.11
N LYS A 212 -44.40 -35.42 -18.30
CA LYS A 212 -44.12 -35.29 -16.86
C LYS A 212 -42.67 -34.92 -16.57
N GLU A 213 -41.74 -35.40 -17.37
CA GLU A 213 -40.31 -35.08 -17.26
C GLU A 213 -40.06 -33.61 -17.54
N ASP A 214 -40.69 -33.04 -18.58
CA ASP A 214 -40.63 -31.60 -18.87
C ASP A 214 -41.18 -30.74 -17.71
N GLN A 215 -42.27 -31.19 -17.07
CA GLN A 215 -42.82 -30.47 -15.91
C GLN A 215 -41.87 -30.47 -14.70
N ASP A 216 -41.17 -31.57 -14.47
CA ASP A 216 -40.19 -31.65 -13.36
C ASP A 216 -38.93 -30.85 -13.69
N ASP A 217 -38.46 -30.86 -14.93
CA ASP A 217 -37.35 -30.02 -15.41
C ASP A 217 -37.67 -28.52 -15.29
N ILE A 218 -38.89 -28.12 -15.64
CA ILE A 218 -39.36 -26.73 -15.43
C ILE A 218 -39.29 -26.35 -13.95
N LYS A 219 -39.79 -27.18 -13.05
CA LYS A 219 -39.79 -26.91 -11.60
C LYS A 219 -38.37 -26.78 -11.05
N ASP A 220 -37.48 -27.68 -11.46
CA ASP A 220 -36.10 -27.66 -10.97
C ASP A 220 -35.31 -26.48 -11.54
N SER A 221 -35.51 -26.14 -12.81
CA SER A 221 -34.95 -24.92 -13.41
C SER A 221 -35.41 -23.66 -12.68
N LEU A 222 -36.69 -23.54 -12.38
CA LEU A 222 -37.24 -22.40 -11.63
C LEU A 222 -36.69 -22.32 -10.20
N LYS A 223 -36.48 -23.46 -9.52
CA LYS A 223 -35.84 -23.48 -8.20
C LYS A 223 -34.42 -22.96 -8.26
N ILE A 224 -33.65 -23.39 -9.27
CA ILE A 224 -32.26 -22.95 -9.47
C ILE A 224 -32.22 -21.44 -9.78
N ILE A 225 -33.08 -20.95 -10.68
CA ILE A 225 -33.18 -19.54 -11.01
C ILE A 225 -33.49 -18.70 -9.77
N ASN A 226 -34.47 -19.13 -8.96
CA ASN A 226 -34.83 -18.44 -7.72
C ASN A 226 -33.64 -18.41 -6.73
N SER A 227 -32.99 -19.55 -6.53
CA SER A 227 -31.81 -19.64 -5.66
C SER A 227 -30.68 -18.71 -6.13
N LYS A 228 -30.39 -18.66 -7.43
CA LYS A 228 -29.39 -17.77 -8.01
C LYS A 228 -29.77 -16.29 -7.89
N SER A 229 -31.05 -15.95 -8.07
CA SER A 229 -31.55 -14.60 -7.87
C SER A 229 -31.40 -14.15 -6.42
N GLN A 230 -31.72 -15.00 -5.46
CA GLN A 230 -31.51 -14.71 -4.04
C GLN A 230 -30.03 -14.56 -3.68
N GLN A 231 -29.16 -15.39 -4.27
CA GLN A 231 -27.71 -15.27 -4.10
C GLN A 231 -27.20 -13.91 -4.60
N LEU A 232 -27.71 -13.44 -5.76
CA LEU A 232 -27.35 -12.14 -6.31
C LEU A 232 -27.85 -10.97 -5.42
N LEU A 233 -29.08 -11.04 -4.94
CA LEU A 233 -29.63 -10.03 -4.01
C LEU A 233 -28.79 -9.96 -2.73
N HIS A 234 -28.44 -11.09 -2.15
CA HIS A 234 -27.58 -11.15 -0.98
C HIS A 234 -26.18 -10.56 -1.26
N PHE A 235 -25.61 -10.81 -2.44
CA PHE A 235 -24.34 -10.22 -2.86
C PHE A 235 -24.43 -8.68 -2.96
N ILE A 236 -25.49 -8.16 -3.59
CA ILE A 236 -25.72 -6.70 -3.71
C ILE A 236 -25.90 -6.05 -2.34
N ASP A 237 -26.70 -6.65 -1.47
CA ASP A 237 -26.91 -6.12 -0.11
C ASP A 237 -25.61 -6.12 0.71
N SER A 238 -24.83 -7.16 0.55
CA SER A 238 -23.53 -7.29 1.20
C SER A 238 -22.56 -6.21 0.70
N TYR A 239 -22.55 -5.95 -0.60
CA TYR A 239 -21.75 -4.86 -1.20
C TYR A 239 -22.16 -3.49 -0.64
N ARG A 240 -23.49 -3.22 -0.61
CA ARG A 240 -24.04 -1.96 -0.11
C ARG A 240 -23.63 -1.69 1.34
N GLN A 241 -23.59 -2.73 2.18
CA GLN A 241 -23.16 -2.60 3.58
C GLN A 241 -21.71 -2.13 3.76
N VAL A 242 -20.80 -2.43 2.83
CA VAL A 242 -19.41 -1.97 2.86
C VAL A 242 -19.28 -0.61 2.18
N ALA A 243 -19.92 -0.42 1.01
CA ALA A 243 -19.82 0.80 0.22
C ALA A 243 -20.51 2.01 0.87
N GLU A 244 -21.61 1.78 1.56
CA GLU A 244 -22.46 2.81 2.18
C GLU A 244 -22.39 2.76 3.72
N LEU A 245 -21.21 2.48 4.30
CA LEU A 245 -21.08 2.46 5.75
C LEU A 245 -21.38 3.87 6.31
N PRO A 246 -22.43 4.04 7.11
CA PRO A 246 -22.79 5.35 7.66
C PRO A 246 -21.73 5.81 8.66
N LYS A 247 -21.66 7.14 8.89
CA LYS A 247 -20.80 7.67 9.96
C LYS A 247 -21.27 7.14 11.31
N PRO A 248 -20.35 6.65 12.19
CA PRO A 248 -20.70 6.11 13.50
C PRO A 248 -21.46 7.13 14.38
N LYS A 249 -22.56 6.72 14.95
CA LYS A 249 -23.29 7.49 15.98
C LYS A 249 -22.75 7.10 17.35
N LYS A 250 -21.60 7.69 17.73
CA LYS A 250 -20.89 7.35 18.95
C LYS A 250 -21.66 7.75 20.20
N THR A 251 -22.02 6.76 21.04
CA THR A 251 -22.64 6.91 22.36
C THR A 251 -21.77 6.24 23.42
N HIS A 252 -21.95 6.60 24.69
CA HIS A 252 -21.30 5.90 25.80
C HIS A 252 -22.11 4.66 26.17
N PHE A 253 -21.48 3.49 26.12
CA PHE A 253 -22.10 2.22 26.53
C PHE A 253 -21.09 1.30 27.18
N ASN A 254 -21.58 0.30 27.89
CA ASN A 254 -20.76 -0.71 28.54
C ASN A 254 -20.39 -1.82 27.53
N LEU A 255 -19.10 -1.95 27.21
CA LEU A 255 -18.63 -2.90 26.21
C LEU A 255 -18.82 -4.36 26.64
N LYS A 256 -18.69 -4.67 27.94
CA LYS A 256 -18.92 -6.01 28.47
C LYS A 256 -20.37 -6.45 28.22
N ASN A 257 -21.34 -5.58 28.52
CA ASN A 257 -22.75 -5.87 28.27
C ASN A 257 -23.04 -6.12 26.78
N CYS A 258 -22.40 -5.34 25.89
CA CYS A 258 -22.50 -5.52 24.44
C CYS A 258 -21.99 -6.92 24.03
N VAL A 259 -20.82 -7.37 24.50
CA VAL A 259 -20.30 -8.71 24.23
C VAL A 259 -21.24 -9.79 24.77
N GLU A 260 -21.73 -9.67 26.01
CA GLU A 260 -22.64 -10.64 26.61
C GLU A 260 -23.96 -10.74 25.82
N ASN A 261 -24.50 -9.63 25.32
CA ASN A 261 -25.71 -9.63 24.50
C ASN A 261 -25.49 -10.33 23.15
N VAL A 262 -24.36 -10.10 22.50
CA VAL A 262 -23.99 -10.80 21.26
C VAL A 262 -23.84 -12.31 21.51
N LEU A 263 -23.19 -12.70 22.61
CA LEU A 263 -23.02 -14.12 22.94
C LEU A 263 -24.33 -14.85 23.15
N LYS A 264 -25.37 -14.18 23.69
CA LYS A 264 -26.71 -14.76 23.85
C LYS A 264 -27.31 -15.22 22.53
N ILE A 265 -27.02 -14.51 21.43
CA ILE A 265 -27.50 -14.86 20.08
C ILE A 265 -26.98 -16.24 19.67
N PHE A 266 -25.72 -16.54 20.03
CA PHE A 266 -25.05 -17.77 19.61
C PHE A 266 -25.15 -18.93 20.62
N ASN A 267 -25.84 -18.76 21.76
CA ASN A 267 -25.90 -19.77 22.82
C ASN A 267 -26.37 -21.15 22.33
N THR A 268 -27.37 -21.19 21.45
CA THR A 268 -27.89 -22.46 20.90
C THR A 268 -26.83 -23.12 20.00
N GLU A 269 -26.12 -22.34 19.21
CA GLU A 269 -25.09 -22.83 18.30
C GLU A 269 -23.87 -23.35 19.04
N PHE A 270 -23.42 -22.64 20.08
CA PHE A 270 -22.34 -23.10 20.96
C PHE A 270 -22.64 -24.45 21.62
N LYS A 271 -23.88 -24.61 22.13
CA LYS A 271 -24.32 -25.89 22.72
C LYS A 271 -24.35 -27.00 21.69
N ASN A 272 -24.95 -26.76 20.53
CA ASN A 272 -25.09 -27.77 19.47
C ASN A 272 -23.75 -28.24 18.90
N LYS A 273 -22.79 -27.32 18.81
CA LYS A 273 -21.44 -27.62 18.29
C LYS A 273 -20.40 -27.93 19.36
N ASN A 274 -20.80 -28.01 20.65
CA ASN A 274 -19.93 -28.26 21.81
C ASN A 274 -18.72 -27.31 21.85
N ILE A 275 -18.98 -25.99 21.72
CA ILE A 275 -17.94 -24.95 21.75
C ILE A 275 -17.84 -24.38 23.16
N GLU A 276 -16.67 -24.46 23.75
CA GLU A 276 -16.36 -23.81 25.03
C GLU A 276 -16.08 -22.31 24.81
N ILE A 277 -16.73 -21.46 25.63
CA ILE A 277 -16.52 -20.01 25.60
C ILE A 277 -15.73 -19.60 26.82
N VAL A 278 -14.58 -19.00 26.62
CA VAL A 278 -13.73 -18.46 27.71
C VAL A 278 -13.75 -16.93 27.63
N LEU A 279 -14.14 -16.30 28.74
CA LEU A 279 -14.35 -14.87 28.81
C LEU A 279 -13.37 -14.23 29.79
N ASN A 280 -12.63 -13.23 29.32
CA ASN A 280 -11.82 -12.33 30.14
C ASN A 280 -12.30 -10.89 29.88
N LEU A 281 -13.43 -10.54 30.46
CA LEU A 281 -14.14 -9.28 30.19
C LEU A 281 -13.94 -8.30 31.35
N LYS A 282 -13.12 -7.26 31.12
CA LYS A 282 -13.06 -6.11 32.01
C LYS A 282 -14.33 -5.25 31.81
N ASP A 283 -14.84 -4.71 32.91
CA ASP A 283 -16.04 -3.86 32.93
C ASP A 283 -15.63 -2.39 32.76
N PHE A 284 -15.91 -1.80 31.58
CA PHE A 284 -15.66 -0.40 31.31
C PHE A 284 -16.56 0.14 30.20
N HIS A 285 -16.69 1.46 30.15
CA HIS A 285 -17.48 2.17 29.13
C HIS A 285 -16.59 2.71 28.04
N ILE A 286 -17.06 2.61 26.80
CA ILE A 286 -16.43 3.20 25.63
C ILE A 286 -17.37 4.18 24.93
N LYS A 287 -16.79 5.08 24.12
CA LYS A 287 -17.53 5.99 23.26
C LYS A 287 -17.46 5.51 21.80
N ALA A 288 -18.42 4.69 21.40
CA ALA A 288 -18.51 4.12 20.06
C ALA A 288 -19.98 3.97 19.60
N ASP A 289 -20.19 3.49 18.38
CA ASP A 289 -21.52 3.09 17.90
C ASP A 289 -21.76 1.61 18.29
N GLU A 290 -22.60 1.40 19.30
CA GLU A 290 -22.87 0.08 19.87
C GLU A 290 -23.30 -0.94 18.81
N LYS A 291 -24.22 -0.56 17.91
CA LYS A 291 -24.72 -1.45 16.84
C LYS A 291 -23.64 -1.85 15.85
N MET A 292 -22.72 -0.94 15.56
CA MET A 292 -21.58 -1.24 14.69
C MET A 292 -20.59 -2.18 15.40
N ILE A 293 -20.32 -1.98 16.68
CA ILE A 293 -19.44 -2.86 17.46
C ILE A 293 -20.08 -4.25 17.61
N GLU A 294 -21.38 -4.35 17.85
CA GLU A 294 -22.11 -5.63 17.81
C GLU A 294 -21.89 -6.37 16.48
N ARG A 295 -21.96 -5.67 15.34
CA ARG A 295 -21.71 -6.26 14.02
C ARG A 295 -20.26 -6.77 13.88
N VAL A 296 -19.28 -6.06 14.42
CA VAL A 296 -17.88 -6.54 14.45
C VAL A 296 -17.81 -7.86 15.22
N LEU A 297 -18.37 -7.90 16.43
CA LEU A 297 -18.37 -9.10 17.27
C LEU A 297 -19.08 -10.27 16.59
N VAL A 298 -20.25 -10.05 16.01
CA VAL A 298 -21.00 -11.08 15.26
C VAL A 298 -20.15 -11.65 14.13
N ASN A 299 -19.50 -10.80 13.34
CA ASN A 299 -18.65 -11.25 12.24
C ASN A 299 -17.44 -12.07 12.72
N LEU A 300 -16.77 -11.64 13.80
CA LEU A 300 -15.63 -12.35 14.35
C LEU A 300 -16.03 -13.69 14.95
N ILE A 301 -17.11 -13.72 15.76
CA ILE A 301 -17.62 -14.95 16.38
C ILE A 301 -18.09 -15.95 15.32
N THR A 302 -18.84 -15.50 14.30
CA THR A 302 -19.28 -16.36 13.18
C THR A 302 -18.08 -16.98 12.44
N ASN A 303 -17.02 -16.22 12.27
CA ASN A 303 -15.78 -16.73 11.64
C ASN A 303 -15.11 -17.78 12.53
N SER A 304 -15.02 -17.55 13.82
CA SER A 304 -14.48 -18.50 14.79
C SER A 304 -15.30 -19.79 14.85
N ILE A 305 -16.63 -19.70 14.90
CA ILE A 305 -17.52 -20.88 14.85
C ILE A 305 -17.26 -21.74 13.60
N PHE A 306 -17.12 -21.07 12.45
CA PHE A 306 -16.83 -21.76 11.20
C PHE A 306 -15.45 -22.44 11.20
N ALA A 307 -14.42 -21.75 11.71
CA ALA A 307 -13.07 -22.32 11.79
C ALA A 307 -13.04 -23.61 12.64
N LEU A 308 -13.99 -23.74 13.57
CA LEU A 308 -14.11 -24.91 14.45
C LEU A 308 -14.95 -26.07 13.87
N GLU A 309 -15.62 -25.91 12.70
CA GLU A 309 -16.54 -26.94 12.18
C GLU A 309 -15.86 -28.29 11.99
N ASN A 310 -14.70 -28.29 11.37
CA ASN A 310 -13.95 -29.52 11.07
C ASN A 310 -12.95 -29.94 12.17
N LEU A 311 -12.98 -29.27 13.33
CA LEU A 311 -12.09 -29.62 14.42
C LEU A 311 -12.68 -30.81 15.21
N HIS A 312 -11.88 -31.86 15.40
CA HIS A 312 -12.28 -33.08 16.13
C HIS A 312 -11.84 -33.06 17.61
N THR A 313 -11.06 -32.06 18.00
CA THR A 313 -10.62 -31.84 19.40
C THR A 313 -11.55 -30.86 20.11
N GLN A 314 -11.24 -30.53 21.37
CA GLN A 314 -12.01 -29.55 22.14
C GLN A 314 -12.07 -28.21 21.40
N LYS A 315 -13.27 -27.75 21.10
CA LYS A 315 -13.54 -26.49 20.40
C LYS A 315 -13.62 -25.36 21.40
N LYS A 316 -12.83 -24.30 21.18
CA LYS A 316 -12.72 -23.19 22.10
C LYS A 316 -12.71 -21.85 21.39
N ILE A 317 -13.50 -20.90 21.89
CA ILE A 317 -13.43 -19.48 21.53
C ILE A 317 -13.15 -18.68 22.81
N SER A 318 -12.14 -17.82 22.77
CA SER A 318 -11.86 -16.89 23.87
C SER A 318 -12.14 -15.45 23.44
N ILE A 319 -12.76 -14.68 24.33
CA ILE A 319 -13.02 -13.26 24.12
C ILE A 319 -12.41 -12.48 25.26
N GLU A 320 -11.57 -11.52 24.92
CA GLU A 320 -10.87 -10.69 25.88
C GLU A 320 -11.12 -9.21 25.61
N LEU A 321 -11.42 -8.46 26.67
CA LEU A 321 -11.52 -7.02 26.66
C LEU A 321 -10.47 -6.41 27.57
N GLN A 322 -9.67 -5.48 27.04
CA GLN A 322 -8.68 -4.73 27.80
C GLN A 322 -8.79 -3.25 27.52
N ASP A 323 -8.54 -2.44 28.54
CA ASP A 323 -8.46 -1.00 28.45
C ASP A 323 -7.03 -0.53 28.75
N PHE A 324 -6.45 0.23 27.83
CA PHE A 324 -5.09 0.78 27.90
C PHE A 324 -5.14 2.31 27.79
N ASN A 325 -5.54 3.02 28.84
CA ASN A 325 -5.40 4.49 29.00
C ASN A 325 -5.72 5.38 27.80
N ASN A 326 -6.54 5.01 26.87
CA ASN A 326 -7.04 5.69 25.68
C ASN A 326 -7.21 4.73 24.48
N ARG A 327 -6.94 3.45 24.66
CA ARG A 327 -7.10 2.44 23.63
C ARG A 327 -7.84 1.24 24.21
N THR A 328 -8.85 0.78 23.51
CA THR A 328 -9.61 -0.41 23.89
C THR A 328 -9.24 -1.56 22.97
N LEU A 329 -8.90 -2.71 23.54
CA LEU A 329 -8.70 -3.96 22.82
C LEU A 329 -9.96 -4.84 22.95
N ILE A 330 -10.45 -5.29 21.80
CA ILE A 330 -11.44 -6.36 21.67
C ILE A 330 -10.72 -7.51 20.98
N LYS A 331 -10.44 -8.60 21.66
CA LYS A 331 -9.74 -9.75 21.10
C LYS A 331 -10.69 -10.94 21.05
N VAL A 332 -10.78 -11.58 19.89
CA VAL A 332 -11.52 -12.84 19.67
C VAL A 332 -10.53 -13.86 19.13
N GLU A 333 -10.39 -14.96 19.83
CA GLU A 333 -9.43 -16.01 19.48
C GLU A 333 -10.12 -17.38 19.45
N ASP A 334 -9.81 -18.19 18.44
CA ASP A 334 -10.27 -19.56 18.28
C ASP A 334 -9.09 -20.54 18.15
N ASN A 335 -9.36 -21.82 18.38
CA ASN A 335 -8.37 -22.88 18.17
C ASN A 335 -8.63 -23.70 16.88
N GLY A 336 -9.19 -23.10 15.84
CA GLY A 336 -9.61 -23.72 14.58
C GLY A 336 -8.51 -23.95 13.53
N GLY A 337 -7.24 -24.07 13.93
CA GLY A 337 -6.11 -24.37 13.03
C GLY A 337 -5.51 -23.16 12.30
N GLY A 338 -6.11 -21.99 12.42
CA GLY A 338 -5.58 -20.75 11.86
C GLY A 338 -5.84 -20.59 10.34
N ILE A 339 -5.27 -19.51 9.79
CA ILE A 339 -5.37 -19.16 8.37
C ILE A 339 -4.02 -19.38 7.70
N ASP A 340 -4.02 -19.95 6.49
CA ASP A 340 -2.80 -20.14 5.70
C ASP A 340 -2.13 -18.80 5.41
N GLU A 341 -0.81 -18.72 5.60
CA GLU A 341 0.00 -17.52 5.40
C GLU A 341 -0.13 -16.94 3.98
N LYS A 342 -0.33 -17.81 2.97
CA LYS A 342 -0.51 -17.39 1.57
C LYS A 342 -1.76 -16.54 1.33
N ILE A 343 -2.76 -16.68 2.21
CA ILE A 343 -4.04 -15.96 2.10
C ILE A 343 -4.26 -14.94 3.22
N ALA A 344 -3.42 -14.95 4.27
CA ALA A 344 -3.58 -14.08 5.43
C ALA A 344 -3.67 -12.57 5.09
N ASN A 345 -2.94 -12.12 4.09
CA ASN A 345 -2.99 -10.72 3.59
C ASN A 345 -4.27 -10.40 2.78
N LYS A 346 -5.04 -11.43 2.40
CA LYS A 346 -6.23 -11.28 1.56
C LYS A 346 -7.54 -11.36 2.34
N ILE A 347 -7.51 -11.82 3.59
CA ILE A 347 -8.74 -12.08 4.40
C ILE A 347 -9.58 -10.82 4.65
N PHE A 348 -8.99 -9.64 4.56
CA PHE A 348 -9.68 -8.36 4.69
C PHE A 348 -10.07 -7.74 3.34
N LEU A 349 -9.77 -8.40 2.22
CA LEU A 349 -10.21 -7.94 0.92
C LEU A 349 -11.71 -8.25 0.74
N PRO A 350 -12.50 -7.32 0.19
CA PRO A 350 -13.91 -7.55 -0.09
C PRO A 350 -14.11 -8.81 -0.94
N PHE A 351 -15.12 -9.61 -0.60
CA PHE A 351 -15.52 -10.84 -1.29
C PHE A 351 -14.49 -11.98 -1.26
N PHE A 352 -13.41 -11.82 -0.52
CA PHE A 352 -12.47 -12.91 -0.31
C PHE A 352 -13.05 -13.91 0.69
N THR A 353 -13.27 -15.13 0.25
CA THR A 353 -13.79 -16.22 1.09
C THR A 353 -13.19 -17.56 0.69
N THR A 354 -13.03 -18.43 1.67
CA THR A 354 -12.71 -19.85 1.49
C THR A 354 -13.94 -20.74 1.69
N ARG A 355 -15.10 -20.15 2.01
CA ARG A 355 -16.38 -20.84 2.24
C ARG A 355 -17.18 -20.92 0.95
N GLN A 356 -17.82 -22.05 0.65
CA GLN A 356 -18.68 -22.21 -0.53
C GLN A 356 -19.86 -21.23 -0.53
N ASN A 357 -20.44 -20.95 0.63
CA ASN A 357 -21.60 -20.05 0.78
C ASN A 357 -21.28 -18.75 1.53
N GLY A 358 -19.99 -18.39 1.64
CA GLY A 358 -19.58 -17.19 2.34
C GLY A 358 -19.60 -15.96 1.42
N SER A 359 -20.15 -14.84 1.89
CA SER A 359 -20.14 -13.58 1.14
C SER A 359 -18.75 -12.94 1.03
N GLY A 360 -17.77 -13.36 1.87
CA GLY A 360 -16.43 -12.77 1.92
C GLY A 360 -16.40 -11.32 2.40
N ILE A 361 -17.45 -10.83 3.05
CA ILE A 361 -17.61 -9.43 3.44
C ILE A 361 -17.45 -9.21 4.93
N GLY A 362 -17.68 -10.23 5.75
CA GLY A 362 -17.72 -10.07 7.20
C GLY A 362 -16.47 -9.43 7.81
N LEU A 363 -15.27 -9.91 7.42
CA LEU A 363 -14.00 -9.35 7.91
C LEU A 363 -13.69 -7.96 7.32
N THR A 364 -14.07 -7.72 6.07
CA THR A 364 -13.94 -6.40 5.44
C THR A 364 -14.82 -5.38 6.16
N LEU A 365 -16.07 -5.74 6.42
CA LEU A 365 -17.02 -4.88 7.15
C LEU A 365 -16.53 -4.62 8.58
N ALA A 366 -16.10 -5.65 9.30
CA ALA A 366 -15.52 -5.50 10.63
C ALA A 366 -14.34 -4.53 10.63
N LYS A 367 -13.42 -4.67 9.66
CA LYS A 367 -12.29 -3.75 9.50
C LYS A 367 -12.74 -2.33 9.21
N SER A 368 -13.66 -2.12 8.27
CA SER A 368 -14.17 -0.78 7.92
C SER A 368 -14.90 -0.11 9.10
N ILE A 369 -15.62 -0.88 9.91
CA ILE A 369 -16.25 -0.36 11.13
C ILE A 369 -15.20 0.11 12.14
N MET A 370 -14.16 -0.69 12.37
CA MET A 370 -13.07 -0.30 13.28
C MET A 370 -12.35 0.95 12.78
N GLU A 371 -12.04 1.04 11.48
CA GLU A 371 -11.44 2.22 10.85
C GLU A 371 -12.33 3.46 10.95
N ALA A 372 -13.66 3.32 10.78
CA ALA A 372 -14.62 4.42 10.97
C ALA A 372 -14.65 4.93 12.42
N HIS A 373 -14.22 4.12 13.38
CA HIS A 373 -14.05 4.50 14.78
C HIS A 373 -12.65 5.03 15.12
N ASN A 374 -11.82 5.30 14.12
CA ASN A 374 -10.38 5.67 14.22
C ASN A 374 -9.51 4.54 14.81
N GLY A 375 -9.98 3.32 14.71
CA GLY A 375 -9.31 2.13 15.18
C GLY A 375 -8.75 1.29 14.03
N TYR A 376 -8.38 0.06 14.34
CA TYR A 376 -7.93 -0.91 13.33
C TYR A 376 -8.25 -2.33 13.78
N LEU A 377 -8.33 -3.26 12.81
CA LEU A 377 -8.50 -4.69 13.02
C LEU A 377 -7.32 -5.44 12.43
N THR A 378 -6.70 -6.29 13.25
CA THR A 378 -5.56 -7.13 12.84
C THR A 378 -5.87 -8.60 13.04
N TYR A 379 -5.15 -9.43 12.29
CA TYR A 379 -5.13 -10.88 12.42
C TYR A 379 -3.74 -11.33 12.87
N ARG A 380 -3.71 -12.27 13.78
CA ARG A 380 -2.49 -12.98 14.20
C ARG A 380 -2.76 -14.47 14.24
N LYS A 381 -1.89 -15.25 13.63
CA LYS A 381 -1.89 -16.70 13.79
C LYS A 381 -1.38 -17.04 15.19
N THR A 382 -2.12 -17.89 15.91
CA THR A 382 -1.69 -18.48 17.18
C THR A 382 -1.15 -19.89 16.93
N GLU A 383 -0.59 -20.53 17.95
CA GLU A 383 -0.08 -21.91 17.81
C GLU A 383 -1.13 -22.89 17.34
N ASN A 384 -2.39 -22.71 17.75
CA ASN A 384 -3.47 -23.64 17.51
C ASN A 384 -4.66 -23.05 16.74
N GLY A 385 -4.60 -21.75 16.32
CA GLY A 385 -5.77 -21.14 15.72
C GLY A 385 -5.57 -19.73 15.21
N SER A 386 -6.64 -18.92 15.30
CA SER A 386 -6.70 -17.55 14.85
C SER A 386 -6.98 -16.59 15.99
N SER A 387 -6.33 -15.44 15.99
CA SER A 387 -6.61 -14.31 16.87
C SER A 387 -6.91 -13.06 16.05
N PHE A 388 -8.07 -12.47 16.27
CA PHE A 388 -8.47 -11.17 15.70
C PHE A 388 -8.45 -10.12 16.81
N GLU A 389 -7.69 -9.05 16.59
CA GLU A 389 -7.50 -7.97 17.55
C GLU A 389 -8.05 -6.68 16.99
N GLY A 390 -9.17 -6.20 17.54
CA GLY A 390 -9.80 -4.92 17.21
C GLY A 390 -9.39 -3.85 18.23
N TRP A 391 -8.79 -2.77 17.75
CA TRP A 391 -8.37 -1.65 18.58
C TRP A 391 -9.24 -0.43 18.31
N LEU A 392 -9.77 0.20 19.36
CA LEU A 392 -10.45 1.49 19.35
C LEU A 392 -9.55 2.54 20.00
N ILE A 393 -9.54 3.78 19.44
CA ILE A 393 -8.68 4.88 19.88
C ILE A 393 -9.53 6.05 20.36
#